data_b836e3baa3802ba9776f462c5e8c1d18
#
_entry.id   b836e3baa3802ba9776f462c5e8c1d18
#
_cell.length_a   1.000
_cell.length_b   1.000
_cell.length_c   1.000
_cell.angle_alpha   90.00
_cell.angle_beta   90.00
_cell.angle_gamma   90.00
#
_symmetry.space_group_name_H-M   'P 1'
#
loop_
_entity.id
_entity.type
_entity.pdbx_description
1 polymer ?
#
loop_
_entity_poly.entity_id
_entity_poly.type
_entity_poly.pdbx_seq_one_letter_code
_entity_poly.pdbx_strand_id
1 'polypeptide(L)'
;SFHLIVIDECQEADDFVVSKSISPMLAYYSGTMVKTGTPTTSKNNFYRSIQLNKRRQTGRSSRQNHFEWDYRDVSKYNANYAKFIKKEMLRIGEDSDEFQMSYNCKWLLERGMFVTSSIMDELGDTSQELVRAWHRSPVVVGIDPARKMDSTVVTVVWVDWDRPDEFGYFDHRILNWMELQGDDWEDQYFQIVNFLGSYDILAVGVDANGVGDAVAQRLKLLLPRAEVHAIGSSQPEQSKRWKHLKALIDRRMVGWPAHAKTRRLRTWKRFYQQMTDLETKFTGPNFLAHAPDEAHAHDDYADSLAIAVSLTMDLTMPSVEVSTSPFFSR
;
A
#
# COMPACT_ATOMS: atom_id res chain seq x y z
N SER A 1 18.81 30.12 -14.35
CA SER A 1 19.32 30.00 -12.95
C SER A 1 18.80 31.15 -12.11
N PHE A 2 18.49 30.90 -10.87
CA PHE A 2 17.86 31.85 -9.94
C PHE A 2 18.60 31.89 -8.62
N HIS A 3 18.61 33.05 -7.94
CA HIS A 3 19.11 33.20 -6.58
C HIS A 3 18.06 32.83 -5.52
N LEU A 4 16.78 33.01 -5.87
CA LEU A 4 15.64 32.76 -5.01
C LEU A 4 14.50 32.20 -5.85
N ILE A 5 13.86 31.16 -5.36
CA ILE A 5 12.59 30.62 -5.87
C ILE A 5 11.63 30.55 -4.68
N VAL A 6 10.42 31.03 -4.88
CA VAL A 6 9.31 30.89 -3.93
C VAL A 6 8.24 30.00 -4.57
N ILE A 7 7.86 28.96 -3.86
CA ILE A 7 6.75 28.07 -4.24
C ILE A 7 5.65 28.28 -3.22
N ASP A 8 4.58 28.93 -3.64
CA ASP A 8 3.37 29.09 -2.84
C ASP A 8 2.44 27.91 -3.07
N GLU A 9 1.59 27.57 -2.08
CA GLU A 9 0.74 26.38 -2.07
C GLU A 9 1.54 25.10 -2.42
N CYS A 10 2.73 24.98 -1.84
CA CYS A 10 3.69 23.93 -2.20
C CYS A 10 3.17 22.50 -1.93
N GLN A 11 2.13 22.35 -1.11
CA GLN A 11 1.47 21.07 -0.88
C GLN A 11 0.73 20.55 -2.14
N GLU A 12 0.35 21.44 -3.06
CA GLU A 12 -0.30 21.10 -4.34
C GLU A 12 0.71 20.90 -5.47
N ALA A 13 1.99 21.24 -5.23
CA ALA A 13 3.02 21.13 -6.26
C ALA A 13 3.42 19.68 -6.50
N ASP A 14 3.49 19.29 -7.77
CA ASP A 14 3.98 17.95 -8.16
C ASP A 14 5.44 17.74 -7.73
N ASP A 15 5.68 16.66 -7.01
CA ASP A 15 6.98 16.34 -6.40
C ASP A 15 8.07 16.12 -7.45
N PHE A 16 7.73 15.52 -8.59
CA PHE A 16 8.67 15.32 -9.69
C PHE A 16 9.06 16.65 -10.32
N VAL A 17 8.11 17.55 -10.54
CA VAL A 17 8.36 18.89 -11.11
C VAL A 17 9.24 19.70 -10.15
N VAL A 18 8.97 19.69 -8.86
CA VAL A 18 9.78 20.38 -7.85
C VAL A 18 11.20 19.83 -7.83
N SER A 19 11.37 18.51 -7.86
CA SER A 19 12.68 17.86 -7.72
C SER A 19 13.50 17.92 -9.01
N LYS A 20 12.90 17.68 -10.18
CA LYS A 20 13.60 17.50 -11.45
C LYS A 20 13.71 18.80 -12.26
N SER A 21 12.76 19.71 -12.13
CA SER A 21 12.71 20.93 -12.95
C SER A 21 13.06 22.18 -12.12
N ILE A 22 12.45 22.37 -10.96
CA ILE A 22 12.59 23.61 -10.18
C ILE A 22 13.89 23.63 -9.38
N SER A 23 14.18 22.57 -8.60
CA SER A 23 15.36 22.52 -7.73
C SER A 23 16.69 22.73 -8.50
N PRO A 24 16.92 22.15 -9.68
CA PRO A 24 18.14 22.38 -10.45
C PRO A 24 18.36 23.84 -10.90
N MET A 25 17.30 24.65 -10.98
CA MET A 25 17.43 26.06 -11.36
C MET A 25 18.21 26.89 -10.34
N LEU A 26 18.34 26.41 -9.10
CA LEU A 26 19.10 27.05 -8.02
C LEU A 26 20.59 26.68 -8.00
N ALA A 27 20.98 25.62 -8.74
CA ALA A 27 22.30 24.99 -8.61
C ALA A 27 23.46 25.97 -8.91
N TYR A 28 23.34 26.77 -9.97
CA TYR A 28 24.42 27.65 -10.41
C TYR A 28 24.82 28.72 -9.38
N TYR A 29 23.81 29.29 -8.67
CA TYR A 29 24.05 30.35 -7.67
C TYR A 29 23.97 29.83 -6.24
N SER A 30 23.84 28.53 -6.01
CA SER A 30 23.54 27.98 -4.67
C SER A 30 22.35 28.72 -4.04
N GLY A 31 21.33 28.99 -4.82
CA GLY A 31 20.19 29.81 -4.47
C GLY A 31 19.31 29.22 -3.37
N THR A 32 18.38 30.03 -2.87
CA THR A 32 17.46 29.65 -1.80
C THR A 32 16.09 29.29 -2.36
N MET A 33 15.48 28.22 -1.84
CA MET A 33 14.08 27.89 -2.10
C MET A 33 13.24 28.15 -0.85
N VAL A 34 12.21 28.96 -0.99
CA VAL A 34 11.19 29.20 0.02
C VAL A 34 9.94 28.45 -0.40
N LYS A 35 9.34 27.71 0.51
CA LYS A 35 8.11 26.95 0.32
C LYS A 35 7.08 27.41 1.32
N THR A 36 5.90 27.81 0.87
CA THR A 36 4.75 28.16 1.72
C THR A 36 3.59 27.22 1.38
N GLY A 37 2.70 26.99 2.33
CA GLY A 37 1.54 26.12 2.13
C GLY A 37 0.93 25.66 3.44
N THR A 38 -0.08 24.82 3.32
CA THR A 38 -0.81 24.20 4.43
C THR A 38 -0.52 22.70 4.51
N PRO A 39 -0.61 22.09 5.70
CA PRO A 39 -0.53 20.63 5.85
C PRO A 39 -1.60 19.89 5.03
N THR A 40 -1.28 18.65 4.67
CA THR A 40 -2.18 17.74 3.95
C THR A 40 -2.17 16.35 4.59
N THR A 41 -2.73 15.37 3.89
CA THR A 41 -2.74 13.96 4.29
C THR A 41 -1.58 13.15 3.71
N SER A 42 -0.75 13.73 2.81
CA SER A 42 0.33 13.01 2.12
C SER A 42 1.73 13.48 2.54
N LYS A 43 2.72 12.60 2.45
CA LYS A 43 4.15 12.90 2.73
C LYS A 43 4.85 13.49 1.49
N ASN A 44 4.26 14.53 0.90
CA ASN A 44 4.76 15.20 -0.29
C ASN A 44 6.11 15.93 -0.09
N ASN A 45 6.65 16.55 -1.13
CA ASN A 45 7.92 17.30 -1.09
C ASN A 45 7.90 18.44 -0.05
N PHE A 46 6.75 19.07 0.18
CA PHE A 46 6.59 20.10 1.20
C PHE A 46 6.81 19.54 2.61
N TYR A 47 6.11 18.43 2.94
CA TYR A 47 6.29 17.71 4.20
C TYR A 47 7.75 17.30 4.44
N ARG A 48 8.39 16.66 3.43
CA ARG A 48 9.78 16.20 3.55
C ARG A 48 10.75 17.37 3.80
N SER A 49 10.52 18.52 3.15
CA SER A 49 11.32 19.73 3.38
C SER A 49 11.19 20.26 4.80
N ILE A 50 9.98 20.24 5.36
CA ILE A 50 9.71 20.60 6.75
C ILE A 50 10.46 19.67 7.71
N GLN A 51 10.34 18.35 7.52
CA GLN A 51 11.01 17.37 8.36
C GLN A 51 12.55 17.53 8.32
N LEU A 52 13.11 17.77 7.12
CA LEU A 52 14.54 18.03 6.98
C LEU A 52 14.98 19.29 7.75
N ASN A 53 14.21 20.37 7.64
CA ASN A 53 14.49 21.61 8.34
C ASN A 53 14.36 21.44 9.87
N LYS A 54 13.32 20.76 10.36
CA LYS A 54 13.15 20.44 11.78
C LYS A 54 14.34 19.63 12.33
N ARG A 55 14.82 18.62 11.59
CA ARG A 55 16.01 17.83 11.97
C ARG A 55 17.29 18.68 12.03
N ARG A 56 17.46 19.64 11.11
CA ARG A 56 18.61 20.55 11.09
C ARG A 56 18.61 21.55 12.25
N GLN A 57 17.45 21.94 12.75
CA GLN A 57 17.32 22.85 13.90
C GLN A 57 17.76 22.22 15.23
N THR A 58 17.73 20.88 15.35
CA THR A 58 18.15 20.16 16.57
C THR A 58 19.67 19.98 16.68
N GLY A 59 20.45 20.40 15.68
CA GLY A 59 21.92 20.29 15.65
C GLY A 59 22.64 21.53 16.17
N ARG A 60 23.98 21.45 16.31
CA ARG A 60 24.86 22.57 16.78
C ARG A 60 24.82 23.86 15.93
N SER A 61 24.27 23.81 14.72
CA SER A 61 24.08 24.95 13.81
C SER A 61 22.60 25.28 13.69
N SER A 62 22.07 25.95 14.70
CA SER A 62 20.63 26.20 14.85
C SER A 62 20.12 27.39 14.04
N ARG A 63 20.21 27.33 12.69
CA ARG A 63 19.40 28.26 11.88
C ARG A 63 17.97 27.73 11.82
N GLN A 64 17.04 28.58 12.27
CA GLN A 64 15.63 28.29 12.09
C GLN A 64 15.25 28.47 10.59
N ASN A 65 14.93 27.38 9.91
CA ASN A 65 14.52 27.38 8.50
C ASN A 65 13.09 26.89 8.31
N HIS A 66 12.37 26.61 9.40
CA HIS A 66 10.97 26.23 9.39
C HIS A 66 10.21 27.14 10.35
N PHE A 67 9.11 27.68 9.85
CA PHE A 67 8.21 28.57 10.59
C PHE A 67 6.79 28.01 10.43
N GLU A 68 6.03 27.97 11.50
CA GLU A 68 4.68 27.46 11.56
C GLU A 68 3.84 28.40 12.42
N TRP A 69 2.71 28.86 11.89
CA TRP A 69 1.79 29.73 12.58
C TRP A 69 0.37 29.18 12.43
N ASP A 70 -0.20 28.78 13.53
CA ASP A 70 -1.61 28.36 13.55
C ASP A 70 -2.55 29.58 13.70
N TYR A 71 -3.86 29.31 13.63
CA TYR A 71 -4.87 30.36 13.74
C TYR A 71 -4.78 31.14 15.06
N ARG A 72 -4.30 30.53 16.14
CA ARG A 72 -4.14 31.18 17.46
C ARG A 72 -3.06 32.24 17.42
N ASP A 73 -1.97 31.96 16.74
CA ASP A 73 -0.88 32.92 16.59
C ASP A 73 -1.30 34.14 15.78
N VAL A 74 -1.96 33.93 14.66
CA VAL A 74 -2.45 35.04 13.81
C VAL A 74 -3.55 35.85 14.51
N SER A 75 -4.45 35.18 15.22
CA SER A 75 -5.55 35.82 15.94
C SER A 75 -5.10 36.77 17.03
N LYS A 76 -3.92 36.60 17.61
CA LYS A 76 -3.33 37.51 18.61
C LYS A 76 -3.12 38.92 18.05
N TYR A 77 -2.82 39.01 16.76
CA TYR A 77 -2.43 40.28 16.11
C TYR A 77 -3.52 40.81 15.17
N ASN A 78 -4.54 40.01 14.83
CA ASN A 78 -5.58 40.38 13.89
C ASN A 78 -6.98 39.99 14.40
N ALA A 79 -7.68 40.98 14.98
CA ALA A 79 -9.05 40.79 15.52
C ALA A 79 -10.08 40.40 14.45
N ASN A 80 -9.92 40.85 13.21
CA ASN A 80 -10.81 40.48 12.12
C ASN A 80 -10.62 39.02 11.72
N TYR A 81 -9.38 38.57 11.70
CA TYR A 81 -9.06 37.14 11.48
C TYR A 81 -9.64 36.27 12.60
N ALA A 82 -9.52 36.69 13.86
CA ALA A 82 -10.12 35.97 14.99
C ALA A 82 -11.65 35.83 14.86
N LYS A 83 -12.34 36.87 14.35
CA LYS A 83 -13.79 36.82 14.07
C LYS A 83 -14.10 35.88 12.90
N PHE A 84 -13.27 35.85 11.87
CA PHE A 84 -13.40 34.94 10.73
C PHE A 84 -13.26 33.48 11.19
N ILE A 85 -12.20 33.16 11.95
CA ILE A 85 -11.95 31.82 12.49
C ILE A 85 -13.14 31.30 13.32
N LYS A 86 -13.76 32.16 14.16
CA LYS A 86 -14.96 31.75 14.92
C LYS A 86 -16.12 31.35 14.00
N LYS A 87 -16.27 32.00 12.86
CA LYS A 87 -17.30 31.64 11.86
C LYS A 87 -16.93 30.31 11.18
N GLU A 88 -15.68 30.11 10.85
CA GLU A 88 -15.22 28.85 10.25
C GLU A 88 -15.38 27.66 11.21
N MET A 89 -15.06 27.83 12.50
CA MET A 89 -15.33 26.80 13.52
C MET A 89 -16.80 26.39 13.57
N LEU A 90 -17.71 27.36 13.40
CA LEU A 90 -19.15 27.07 13.35
C LEU A 90 -19.58 26.44 12.03
N ARG A 91 -18.92 26.79 10.90
CA ARG A 91 -19.26 26.32 9.56
C ARG A 91 -18.81 24.89 9.31
N ILE A 92 -17.54 24.57 9.62
CA ILE A 92 -16.92 23.29 9.28
C ILE A 92 -16.63 22.39 10.50
N GLY A 93 -16.70 22.96 11.71
CA GLY A 93 -16.35 22.28 12.96
C GLY A 93 -14.85 22.38 13.28
N GLU A 94 -14.53 22.69 14.54
CA GLU A 94 -13.12 22.79 14.99
C GLU A 94 -12.37 21.47 14.86
N ASP A 95 -13.06 20.33 15.09
CA ASP A 95 -12.47 18.99 15.03
C ASP A 95 -12.45 18.39 13.61
N SER A 96 -12.95 19.11 12.61
CA SER A 96 -12.93 18.61 11.24
C SER A 96 -11.50 18.53 10.68
N ASP A 97 -11.24 17.55 9.81
CA ASP A 97 -9.95 17.40 9.14
C ASP A 97 -9.55 18.66 8.37
N GLU A 98 -10.52 19.31 7.71
CA GLU A 98 -10.32 20.57 6.99
C GLU A 98 -9.84 21.68 7.92
N PHE A 99 -10.46 21.85 9.10
CA PHE A 99 -10.04 22.86 10.07
C PHE A 99 -8.66 22.55 10.65
N GLN A 100 -8.40 21.29 10.99
CA GLN A 100 -7.13 20.86 11.57
C GLN A 100 -5.96 21.09 10.60
N MET A 101 -6.12 20.85 9.30
CA MET A 101 -5.10 21.11 8.30
C MET A 101 -4.96 22.60 8.02
N SER A 102 -6.06 23.28 7.66
CA SER A 102 -6.01 24.66 7.14
C SER A 102 -5.71 25.72 8.18
N TYR A 103 -6.12 25.52 9.43
CA TYR A 103 -6.02 26.54 10.48
C TYR A 103 -5.18 26.13 11.67
N ASN A 104 -5.04 24.83 11.95
CA ASN A 104 -4.32 24.30 13.10
C ASN A 104 -2.95 23.71 12.73
N CYS A 105 -2.52 23.85 11.47
CA CYS A 105 -1.26 23.38 10.92
C CYS A 105 -0.95 21.90 11.19
N LYS A 106 -1.97 21.04 11.27
CA LYS A 106 -1.80 19.62 11.55
C LYS A 106 -1.71 18.78 10.28
N TRP A 107 -0.67 18.00 10.18
CA TRP A 107 -0.56 16.94 9.17
C TRP A 107 -1.40 15.73 9.59
N LEU A 108 -2.36 15.34 8.75
CA LEU A 108 -3.24 14.20 9.00
C LEU A 108 -2.81 13.00 8.17
N LEU A 109 -1.55 12.62 8.25
CA LEU A 109 -0.94 11.59 7.42
C LEU A 109 -1.68 10.25 7.48
N GLU A 110 -2.21 9.89 8.65
CA GLU A 110 -3.00 8.65 8.81
C GLU A 110 -4.27 8.63 7.95
N ARG A 111 -4.82 9.78 7.58
CA ARG A 111 -6.01 9.88 6.72
C ARG A 111 -5.74 9.55 5.26
N GLY A 112 -4.51 9.74 4.81
CA GLY A 112 -4.06 9.39 3.46
C GLY A 112 -3.46 7.99 3.37
N MET A 113 -3.23 7.29 4.50
CA MET A 113 -2.65 5.95 4.51
C MET A 113 -3.70 4.89 4.20
N PHE A 114 -3.30 3.88 3.45
CA PHE A 114 -4.14 2.71 3.20
C PHE A 114 -4.37 1.89 4.47
N VAL A 115 -3.31 1.70 5.26
CA VAL A 115 -3.35 1.01 6.56
C VAL A 115 -2.35 1.64 7.53
N THR A 116 -2.73 1.79 8.80
CA THR A 116 -1.83 2.32 9.84
C THR A 116 -0.96 1.23 10.45
N SER A 117 0.19 1.62 11.02
CA SER A 117 1.07 0.68 11.74
C SER A 117 0.34 -0.03 12.89
N SER A 118 -0.59 0.64 13.55
CA SER A 118 -1.40 0.04 14.62
C SER A 118 -2.26 -1.11 14.10
N ILE A 119 -2.92 -0.94 12.95
CA ILE A 119 -3.72 -1.98 12.30
C ILE A 119 -2.81 -3.11 11.80
N MET A 120 -1.64 -2.76 11.23
CA MET A 120 -0.66 -3.77 10.82
C MET A 120 -0.19 -4.67 11.96
N ASP A 121 0.02 -4.10 13.15
CA ASP A 121 0.41 -4.86 14.34
C ASP A 121 -0.77 -5.67 14.92
N GLU A 122 -1.99 -5.14 14.88
CA GLU A 122 -3.22 -5.82 15.31
C GLU A 122 -3.52 -7.08 14.47
N LEU A 123 -3.39 -6.99 13.14
CA LEU A 123 -3.67 -8.09 12.21
C LEU A 123 -2.50 -9.09 12.09
N GLY A 124 -1.36 -8.77 12.68
CA GLY A 124 -0.19 -9.64 12.72
C GLY A 124 -0.33 -10.76 13.75
N ASP A 125 -0.40 -12.02 13.30
CA ASP A 125 -0.42 -13.18 14.21
C ASP A 125 0.99 -13.46 14.74
N THR A 126 1.21 -13.12 16.00
CA THR A 126 2.50 -13.29 16.69
C THR A 126 2.84 -14.76 16.99
N SER A 127 1.88 -15.66 16.90
CA SER A 127 2.09 -17.10 17.04
C SER A 127 2.50 -17.78 15.74
N GLN A 128 2.20 -17.15 14.60
CA GLN A 128 2.42 -17.72 13.26
C GLN A 128 3.81 -17.37 12.72
N GLU A 129 4.61 -18.40 12.40
CA GLU A 129 5.79 -18.32 11.53
C GLU A 129 5.38 -18.45 10.04
N LEU A 130 6.34 -18.25 9.12
CA LEU A 130 6.10 -18.56 7.71
C LEU A 130 5.82 -20.05 7.52
N VAL A 131 4.74 -20.36 6.82
CA VAL A 131 4.34 -21.73 6.50
C VAL A 131 4.94 -22.09 5.14
N ARG A 132 5.93 -22.98 5.15
CA ARG A 132 6.69 -23.36 3.95
C ARG A 132 6.02 -24.44 3.10
N ALA A 133 5.07 -25.16 3.66
CA ALA A 133 4.29 -26.16 2.95
C ALA A 133 2.88 -26.25 3.56
N TRP A 134 1.86 -26.36 2.72
CA TRP A 134 0.48 -26.43 3.15
C TRP A 134 -0.36 -27.25 2.18
N HIS A 135 -0.93 -28.37 2.67
CA HIS A 135 -1.73 -29.31 1.90
C HIS A 135 -3.04 -29.68 2.62
N ARG A 136 -3.46 -28.88 3.60
CA ARG A 136 -4.69 -29.16 4.38
C ARG A 136 -5.94 -28.66 3.69
N SER A 137 -5.81 -27.57 2.95
CA SER A 137 -6.87 -26.94 2.18
C SER A 137 -6.26 -26.10 1.06
N PRO A 138 -6.96 -25.85 -0.03
CA PRO A 138 -6.46 -25.05 -1.14
C PRO A 138 -6.15 -23.62 -0.74
N VAL A 139 -5.11 -23.05 -1.40
CA VAL A 139 -4.69 -21.67 -1.23
C VAL A 139 -4.91 -20.86 -2.51
N VAL A 140 -5.00 -19.55 -2.38
CA VAL A 140 -4.95 -18.61 -3.50
C VAL A 140 -3.59 -17.91 -3.52
N VAL A 141 -3.12 -17.56 -4.71
CA VAL A 141 -1.80 -16.96 -4.91
C VAL A 141 -1.93 -15.69 -5.73
N GLY A 142 -1.29 -14.62 -5.29
CA GLY A 142 -1.12 -13.40 -6.09
C GLY A 142 0.32 -13.22 -6.51
N ILE A 143 0.51 -12.85 -7.76
CA ILE A 143 1.83 -12.58 -8.34
C ILE A 143 1.82 -11.18 -8.96
N ASP A 144 2.73 -10.35 -8.49
CA ASP A 144 3.07 -9.08 -9.10
C ASP A 144 4.41 -9.23 -9.82
N PRO A 145 4.42 -9.32 -11.17
CA PRO A 145 5.62 -9.57 -11.94
C PRO A 145 6.44 -8.30 -12.16
N ALA A 146 7.73 -8.36 -11.87
CA ALA A 146 8.67 -7.24 -11.99
C ALA A 146 8.75 -6.63 -13.40
N ARG A 147 8.87 -5.31 -13.45
CA ARG A 147 9.31 -4.55 -14.62
C ARG A 147 10.75 -4.11 -14.41
N LYS A 148 11.70 -4.69 -15.18
CA LYS A 148 13.13 -4.31 -15.32
C LYS A 148 13.96 -4.03 -14.06
N MET A 149 13.49 -3.29 -13.08
CA MET A 149 14.24 -2.87 -11.88
C MET A 149 13.51 -3.22 -10.58
N ASP A 150 12.27 -3.68 -10.66
CA ASP A 150 11.44 -4.04 -9.51
C ASP A 150 11.59 -5.51 -9.13
N SER A 151 10.94 -5.92 -8.06
CA SER A 151 10.98 -7.32 -7.61
C SER A 151 9.68 -8.03 -7.98
N THR A 152 9.77 -9.22 -8.59
CA THR A 152 8.58 -10.10 -8.68
C THR A 152 8.24 -10.60 -7.29
N VAL A 153 7.01 -10.36 -6.84
CA VAL A 153 6.53 -10.83 -5.55
C VAL A 153 5.39 -11.84 -5.72
N VAL A 154 5.50 -12.94 -4.99
CA VAL A 154 4.49 -14.01 -4.91
C VAL A 154 3.98 -14.07 -3.48
N THR A 155 2.68 -13.88 -3.28
CA THR A 155 2.01 -13.98 -1.98
C THR A 155 1.09 -15.19 -1.96
N VAL A 156 1.28 -16.09 -0.99
CA VAL A 156 0.44 -17.28 -0.78
C VAL A 156 -0.51 -17.04 0.36
N VAL A 157 -1.81 -17.19 0.11
CA VAL A 157 -2.90 -16.89 1.05
C VAL A 157 -3.80 -18.11 1.23
N TRP A 158 -3.96 -18.55 2.46
CA TRP A 158 -5.02 -19.49 2.84
C TRP A 158 -6.32 -18.73 3.10
N VAL A 159 -7.45 -19.37 2.78
CA VAL A 159 -8.79 -18.81 2.94
C VAL A 159 -9.65 -19.78 3.74
N ASP A 160 -10.34 -19.29 4.76
CA ASP A 160 -11.37 -20.07 5.49
C ASP A 160 -12.70 -19.96 4.75
N TRP A 161 -12.92 -20.90 3.82
CA TRP A 161 -14.14 -20.95 3.01
C TRP A 161 -15.38 -21.40 3.80
N ASP A 162 -15.20 -21.99 4.97
CA ASP A 162 -16.30 -22.56 5.74
C ASP A 162 -17.02 -21.53 6.62
N ARG A 163 -16.38 -20.39 6.85
CA ARG A 163 -16.85 -19.38 7.81
C ARG A 163 -16.81 -17.94 7.25
N PRO A 164 -17.69 -17.63 6.30
CA PRO A 164 -17.85 -16.24 5.88
C PRO A 164 -18.44 -15.41 7.05
N ASP A 165 -18.14 -14.12 7.09
CA ASP A 165 -18.81 -13.18 7.96
C ASP A 165 -20.26 -12.93 7.52
N GLU A 166 -21.01 -12.12 8.27
CA GLU A 166 -22.41 -11.77 7.98
C GLU A 166 -22.61 -11.05 6.63
N PHE A 167 -21.53 -10.56 6.02
CA PHE A 167 -21.53 -9.88 4.72
C PHE A 167 -20.93 -10.74 3.58
N GLY A 168 -20.55 -11.98 3.89
CA GLY A 168 -20.00 -12.92 2.92
C GLY A 168 -18.48 -12.78 2.68
N TYR A 169 -17.73 -12.07 3.53
CA TYR A 169 -16.28 -12.03 3.47
C TYR A 169 -15.67 -13.23 4.19
N PHE A 170 -14.66 -13.85 3.57
CA PHE A 170 -13.90 -14.95 4.15
C PHE A 170 -12.68 -14.45 4.92
N ASP A 171 -12.22 -15.20 5.92
CA ASP A 171 -10.96 -14.93 6.59
C ASP A 171 -9.78 -15.37 5.72
N HIS A 172 -8.80 -14.48 5.54
CA HIS A 172 -7.63 -14.67 4.70
C HIS A 172 -6.37 -14.63 5.57
N ARG A 173 -5.50 -15.62 5.42
CA ARG A 173 -4.24 -15.68 6.17
C ARG A 173 -3.07 -15.84 5.22
N ILE A 174 -2.17 -14.86 5.23
CA ILE A 174 -0.93 -15.00 4.47
C ILE A 174 -0.11 -16.14 5.11
N LEU A 175 0.30 -17.09 4.28
CA LEU A 175 1.16 -18.19 4.71
C LEU A 175 2.64 -17.90 4.45
N ASN A 176 2.96 -17.31 3.30
CA ASN A 176 4.34 -17.08 2.88
C ASN A 176 4.42 -16.05 1.76
N TRP A 177 5.64 -15.54 1.58
CA TRP A 177 6.02 -14.68 0.46
C TRP A 177 7.28 -15.22 -0.21
N MET A 178 7.39 -14.97 -1.52
CA MET A 178 8.62 -15.10 -2.29
C MET A 178 8.89 -13.78 -2.99
N GLU A 179 10.14 -13.34 -2.97
CA GLU A 179 10.61 -12.17 -3.70
C GLU A 179 11.75 -12.60 -4.63
N LEU A 180 11.62 -12.27 -5.91
CA LEU A 180 12.60 -12.57 -6.94
C LEU A 180 13.11 -11.27 -7.58
N GLN A 181 14.36 -11.28 -7.98
CA GLN A 181 15.01 -10.20 -8.73
C GLN A 181 15.78 -10.80 -9.91
N GLY A 182 15.90 -10.04 -10.98
CA GLY A 182 16.66 -10.44 -12.17
C GLY A 182 15.79 -10.46 -13.43
N ASP A 183 16.48 -10.56 -14.57
CA ASP A 183 15.86 -10.44 -15.90
C ASP A 183 15.60 -11.81 -16.56
N ASP A 184 16.06 -12.91 -15.98
CA ASP A 184 15.85 -14.26 -16.51
C ASP A 184 14.50 -14.83 -16.06
N TRP A 185 13.52 -14.75 -16.95
CA TRP A 185 12.18 -15.25 -16.70
C TRP A 185 12.09 -16.77 -16.61
N GLU A 186 12.93 -17.52 -17.31
CA GLU A 186 12.91 -19.01 -17.21
C GLU A 186 13.39 -19.44 -15.82
N ASP A 187 14.41 -18.77 -15.27
CA ASP A 187 14.85 -19.00 -13.88
C ASP A 187 13.76 -18.58 -12.88
N GLN A 188 13.12 -17.45 -13.08
CA GLN A 188 12.00 -17.03 -12.22
C GLN A 188 10.83 -18.03 -12.28
N TYR A 189 10.42 -18.51 -13.45
CA TYR A 189 9.38 -19.53 -13.54
C TYR A 189 9.75 -20.80 -12.79
N PHE A 190 10.97 -21.27 -12.93
CA PHE A 190 11.46 -22.44 -12.20
C PHE A 190 11.36 -22.24 -10.68
N GLN A 191 11.81 -21.09 -10.19
CA GLN A 191 11.75 -20.76 -8.77
C GLN A 191 10.30 -20.64 -8.27
N ILE A 192 9.41 -19.97 -9.02
CA ILE A 192 7.98 -19.83 -8.68
C ILE A 192 7.32 -21.20 -8.62
N VAL A 193 7.51 -22.06 -9.62
CA VAL A 193 6.90 -23.38 -9.66
C VAL A 193 7.39 -24.26 -8.50
N ASN A 194 8.70 -24.23 -8.21
CA ASN A 194 9.27 -24.97 -7.07
C ASN A 194 8.71 -24.46 -5.72
N PHE A 195 8.60 -23.15 -5.54
CA PHE A 195 8.03 -22.57 -4.34
C PHE A 195 6.56 -22.97 -4.17
N LEU A 196 5.78 -22.84 -5.23
CA LEU A 196 4.35 -23.15 -5.23
C LEU A 196 4.06 -24.65 -5.13
N GLY A 197 4.98 -25.50 -5.54
CA GLY A 197 4.85 -26.97 -5.42
C GLY A 197 4.68 -27.50 -3.99
N SER A 198 4.96 -26.66 -2.99
CA SER A 198 4.75 -26.97 -1.56
C SER A 198 3.34 -26.65 -1.06
N TYR A 199 2.43 -26.21 -1.94
CA TYR A 199 1.07 -25.80 -1.58
C TYR A 199 0.04 -26.49 -2.49
N ASP A 200 -1.16 -26.72 -1.94
CA ASP A 200 -2.32 -27.11 -2.72
C ASP A 200 -3.01 -25.84 -3.24
N ILE A 201 -2.86 -25.56 -4.55
CA ILE A 201 -3.24 -24.27 -5.14
C ILE A 201 -4.59 -24.39 -5.81
N LEU A 202 -5.55 -23.57 -5.40
CA LEU A 202 -6.83 -23.39 -6.08
C LEU A 202 -6.67 -22.49 -7.31
N ALA A 203 -6.18 -21.27 -7.08
CA ALA A 203 -6.04 -20.29 -8.13
C ALA A 203 -4.79 -19.40 -7.96
N VAL A 204 -4.28 -18.90 -9.09
CA VAL A 204 -3.17 -17.96 -9.18
C VAL A 204 -3.63 -16.74 -9.97
N GLY A 205 -3.57 -15.55 -9.39
CA GLY A 205 -3.74 -14.29 -10.09
C GLY A 205 -2.39 -13.68 -10.44
N VAL A 206 -2.24 -13.18 -11.65
CA VAL A 206 -1.03 -12.48 -12.11
C VAL A 206 -1.44 -11.11 -12.63
N ASP A 207 -0.79 -10.03 -12.17
CA ASP A 207 -1.05 -8.71 -12.74
C ASP A 207 -0.74 -8.71 -14.24
N ALA A 208 -1.75 -8.42 -15.07
CA ALA A 208 -1.64 -8.43 -16.52
C ALA A 208 -0.87 -7.24 -17.13
N ASN A 209 -0.39 -6.30 -16.33
CA ASN A 209 0.36 -5.16 -16.82
C ASN A 209 1.71 -5.57 -17.47
N GLY A 210 1.95 -5.07 -18.65
CA GLY A 210 3.25 -5.23 -19.35
C GLY A 210 3.58 -6.67 -19.69
N VAL A 211 4.47 -7.31 -18.93
CA VAL A 211 4.89 -8.71 -19.14
C VAL A 211 3.92 -9.73 -18.54
N GLY A 212 2.98 -9.30 -17.72
CA GLY A 212 2.14 -10.18 -16.90
C GLY A 212 1.24 -11.12 -17.68
N ASP A 213 0.71 -10.73 -18.84
CA ASP A 213 -0.06 -11.62 -19.71
C ASP A 213 0.78 -12.82 -20.17
N ALA A 214 2.02 -12.59 -20.57
CA ALA A 214 2.95 -13.67 -20.97
C ALA A 214 3.30 -14.57 -19.78
N VAL A 215 3.52 -13.96 -18.59
CA VAL A 215 3.77 -14.68 -17.35
C VAL A 215 2.58 -15.57 -16.98
N ALA A 216 1.36 -15.04 -17.01
CA ALA A 216 0.14 -15.79 -16.73
C ALA A 216 -0.03 -16.98 -17.69
N GLN A 217 0.17 -16.77 -19.00
CA GLN A 217 0.09 -17.84 -20.00
C GLN A 217 1.13 -18.93 -19.75
N ARG A 218 2.37 -18.56 -19.42
CA ARG A 218 3.43 -19.53 -19.14
C ARG A 218 3.16 -20.31 -17.86
N LEU A 219 2.74 -19.66 -16.80
CA LEU A 219 2.37 -20.31 -15.52
C LEU A 219 1.17 -21.25 -15.68
N LYS A 220 0.20 -20.92 -16.52
CA LYS A 220 -0.93 -21.83 -16.85
C LYS A 220 -0.47 -23.17 -17.40
N LEU A 221 0.61 -23.18 -18.18
CA LEU A 221 1.20 -24.44 -18.72
C LEU A 221 1.99 -25.19 -17.64
N LEU A 222 2.65 -24.46 -16.73
CA LEU A 222 3.52 -25.03 -15.72
C LEU A 222 2.77 -25.48 -14.46
N LEU A 223 1.57 -24.94 -14.21
CA LEU A 223 0.72 -25.24 -13.06
C LEU A 223 -0.64 -25.82 -13.51
N PRO A 224 -0.68 -27.01 -14.15
CA PRO A 224 -1.90 -27.52 -14.80
C PRO A 224 -3.03 -27.88 -13.84
N ARG A 225 -2.78 -27.90 -12.52
CA ARG A 225 -3.79 -28.19 -11.49
C ARG A 225 -4.37 -26.92 -10.86
N ALA A 226 -3.80 -25.77 -11.12
CA ALA A 226 -4.26 -24.48 -10.60
C ALA A 226 -5.00 -23.69 -11.69
N GLU A 227 -6.01 -22.94 -11.31
CA GLU A 227 -6.62 -21.96 -12.20
C GLU A 227 -5.74 -20.70 -12.25
N VAL A 228 -5.14 -20.40 -13.40
CA VAL A 228 -4.29 -19.21 -13.56
C VAL A 228 -5.05 -18.12 -14.33
N HIS A 229 -5.16 -16.95 -13.71
CA HIS A 229 -5.87 -15.78 -14.21
C HIS A 229 -4.93 -14.60 -14.44
N ALA A 230 -4.99 -14.01 -15.64
CA ALA A 230 -4.42 -12.69 -15.87
C ALA A 230 -5.39 -11.64 -15.32
N ILE A 231 -4.95 -10.87 -14.34
CA ILE A 231 -5.79 -9.90 -13.62
C ILE A 231 -5.64 -8.53 -14.27
N GLY A 232 -6.76 -7.97 -14.73
CA GLY A 232 -6.80 -6.69 -15.41
C GLY A 232 -6.31 -5.53 -14.55
N SER A 233 -5.70 -4.53 -15.22
CA SER A 233 -5.04 -3.39 -14.60
C SER A 233 -5.72 -2.06 -14.95
N SER A 234 -6.94 -2.10 -15.48
CA SER A 234 -7.72 -0.86 -15.65
C SER A 234 -8.02 -0.24 -14.28
N GLN A 235 -8.16 1.09 -14.24
CA GLN A 235 -8.45 1.79 -12.98
C GLN A 235 -9.70 1.25 -12.24
N PRO A 236 -10.81 0.89 -12.92
CA PRO A 236 -11.95 0.28 -12.24
C PRO A 236 -11.63 -1.09 -11.62
N GLU A 237 -10.85 -1.94 -12.31
CA GLU A 237 -10.45 -3.25 -11.81
C GLU A 237 -9.50 -3.12 -10.61
N GLN A 238 -8.50 -2.25 -10.69
CA GLN A 238 -7.64 -1.92 -9.56
C GLN A 238 -8.46 -1.40 -8.39
N SER A 239 -9.40 -0.47 -8.64
CA SER A 239 -10.28 0.06 -7.60
C SER A 239 -11.10 -1.04 -6.92
N LYS A 240 -11.61 -2.03 -7.67
CA LYS A 240 -12.34 -3.18 -7.11
C LYS A 240 -11.45 -3.99 -6.17
N ARG A 241 -10.20 -4.30 -6.58
CA ARG A 241 -9.21 -5.03 -5.76
C ARG A 241 -8.86 -4.29 -4.48
N TRP A 242 -8.49 -3.01 -4.60
CA TRP A 242 -8.10 -2.21 -3.44
C TRP A 242 -9.24 -1.99 -2.45
N LYS A 243 -10.46 -1.78 -2.93
CA LYS A 243 -11.65 -1.71 -2.07
C LYS A 243 -11.90 -3.03 -1.34
N HIS A 244 -11.69 -4.16 -2.01
CA HIS A 244 -11.86 -5.47 -1.40
C HIS A 244 -10.81 -5.72 -0.30
N LEU A 245 -9.52 -5.51 -0.58
CA LEU A 245 -8.47 -5.63 0.43
C LEU A 245 -8.71 -4.68 1.61
N LYS A 246 -9.11 -3.43 1.34
CA LYS A 246 -9.46 -2.46 2.39
C LYS A 246 -10.61 -2.95 3.26
N ALA A 247 -11.65 -3.50 2.66
CA ALA A 247 -12.78 -4.09 3.40
C ALA A 247 -12.34 -5.26 4.29
N LEU A 248 -11.47 -6.15 3.80
CA LEU A 248 -10.91 -7.25 4.59
C LEU A 248 -10.09 -6.73 5.79
N ILE A 249 -9.27 -5.70 5.59
CA ILE A 249 -8.48 -5.06 6.66
C ILE A 249 -9.40 -4.44 7.71
N ASP A 250 -10.39 -3.65 7.29
CA ASP A 250 -11.30 -2.94 8.19
C ASP A 250 -12.17 -3.91 9.01
N ARG A 251 -12.50 -5.06 8.42
CA ARG A 251 -13.29 -6.14 9.06
C ARG A 251 -12.45 -7.14 9.85
N ARG A 252 -11.12 -7.03 9.85
CA ARG A 252 -10.20 -8.01 10.47
C ARG A 252 -10.29 -9.41 9.84
N MET A 253 -10.66 -9.47 8.56
CA MET A 253 -10.77 -10.70 7.76
C MET A 253 -9.52 -10.98 6.92
N VAL A 254 -8.39 -10.38 7.26
CA VAL A 254 -7.07 -10.69 6.71
C VAL A 254 -6.03 -10.61 7.80
N GLY A 255 -5.02 -11.49 7.75
CA GLY A 255 -3.92 -11.49 8.69
C GLY A 255 -2.63 -12.05 8.08
N TRP A 256 -1.53 -11.84 8.78
CA TRP A 256 -0.19 -12.22 8.32
C TRP A 256 0.69 -12.74 9.45
N PRO A 257 1.68 -13.60 9.12
CA PRO A 257 2.60 -14.13 10.12
C PRO A 257 3.46 -13.02 10.70
N ALA A 258 3.45 -12.88 12.04
CA ALA A 258 4.19 -11.84 12.76
C ALA A 258 4.98 -12.39 13.96
N HIS A 259 5.28 -13.70 13.99
CA HIS A 259 6.17 -14.28 15.00
C HIS A 259 7.53 -13.57 15.03
N ALA A 260 8.17 -13.53 16.19
CA ALA A 260 9.43 -12.79 16.41
C ALA A 260 10.56 -13.17 15.40
N LYS A 261 10.62 -14.43 14.95
CA LYS A 261 11.55 -14.87 13.92
C LYS A 261 11.18 -14.33 12.53
N THR A 262 9.89 -14.35 12.21
CA THR A 262 9.34 -13.84 10.94
C THR A 262 9.60 -12.35 10.79
N ARG A 263 9.36 -11.56 11.83
CA ARG A 263 9.60 -10.10 11.84
C ARG A 263 11.06 -9.71 11.57
N ARG A 264 12.03 -10.62 11.75
CA ARG A 264 13.46 -10.39 11.44
C ARG A 264 13.79 -10.58 9.97
N LEU A 265 12.96 -11.27 9.22
CA LEU A 265 13.18 -11.55 7.80
C LEU A 265 13.06 -10.29 6.95
N ARG A 266 13.86 -10.22 5.87
CA ARG A 266 13.81 -9.11 4.91
C ARG A 266 12.44 -9.00 4.24
N THR A 267 11.85 -10.14 3.83
CA THR A 267 10.54 -10.21 3.21
C THR A 267 9.45 -9.60 4.09
N TRP A 268 9.42 -9.96 5.38
CA TRP A 268 8.45 -9.37 6.31
C TRP A 268 8.64 -7.86 6.49
N LYS A 269 9.89 -7.40 6.61
CA LYS A 269 10.18 -5.96 6.77
C LYS A 269 9.74 -5.16 5.56
N ARG A 270 9.98 -5.69 4.35
CA ARG A 270 9.54 -5.06 3.10
C ARG A 270 8.03 -5.05 2.98
N PHE A 271 7.36 -6.19 3.24
CA PHE A 271 5.90 -6.25 3.29
C PHE A 271 5.31 -5.21 4.26
N TYR A 272 5.81 -5.18 5.50
CA TYR A 272 5.34 -4.23 6.52
C TYR A 272 5.53 -2.78 6.09
N GLN A 273 6.71 -2.46 5.57
CA GLN A 273 7.04 -1.12 5.10
C GLN A 273 6.16 -0.71 3.93
N GLN A 274 6.05 -1.54 2.89
CA GLN A 274 5.23 -1.24 1.73
C GLN A 274 3.77 -1.03 2.12
N MET A 275 3.19 -1.89 2.95
CA MET A 275 1.83 -1.73 3.44
C MET A 275 1.63 -0.42 4.23
N THR A 276 2.57 -0.06 5.12
CA THR A 276 2.47 1.18 5.93
C THR A 276 2.78 2.45 5.13
N ASP A 277 3.49 2.34 4.02
CA ASP A 277 3.82 3.47 3.15
C ASP A 277 2.76 3.71 2.07
N LEU A 278 1.83 2.75 1.83
CA LEU A 278 0.76 2.91 0.85
C LEU A 278 -0.11 4.14 1.13
N GLU A 279 -0.24 4.97 0.12
CA GLU A 279 -1.13 6.13 0.11
C GLU A 279 -2.41 5.82 -0.67
N THR A 280 -3.53 6.39 -0.23
CA THR A 280 -4.82 6.27 -0.91
C THR A 280 -5.08 7.47 -1.80
N LYS A 281 -5.63 7.21 -2.99
CA LYS A 281 -5.98 8.25 -3.96
C LYS A 281 -7.34 7.96 -4.58
N PHE A 282 -8.14 9.00 -4.73
CA PHE A 282 -9.37 8.94 -5.52
C PHE A 282 -9.16 9.55 -6.89
N THR A 283 -9.45 8.80 -7.95
CA THR A 283 -9.44 9.28 -9.34
C THR A 283 -10.85 9.12 -9.89
N GLY A 284 -11.66 10.20 -9.81
CA GLY A 284 -13.08 10.12 -10.03
C GLY A 284 -13.75 9.14 -9.04
N PRO A 285 -14.51 8.12 -9.51
CA PRO A 285 -15.15 7.13 -8.64
C PRO A 285 -14.20 6.02 -8.16
N ASN A 286 -12.95 6.00 -8.66
CA ASN A 286 -12.00 4.92 -8.40
C ASN A 286 -11.18 5.23 -7.15
N PHE A 287 -11.17 4.27 -6.22
CA PHE A 287 -10.30 4.24 -5.05
C PHE A 287 -9.06 3.42 -5.39
N LEU A 288 -7.88 4.01 -5.29
CA LEU A 288 -6.61 3.37 -5.58
C LEU A 288 -5.70 3.47 -4.35
N ALA A 289 -4.83 2.49 -4.18
CA ALA A 289 -3.69 2.59 -3.29
C ALA A 289 -2.42 2.46 -4.13
N HIS A 290 -1.38 3.16 -3.76
CA HIS A 290 -0.11 3.18 -4.48
C HIS A 290 1.04 3.53 -3.54
N ALA A 291 2.25 3.16 -3.93
CA ALA A 291 3.45 3.63 -3.26
C ALA A 291 3.58 5.16 -3.38
N PRO A 292 4.19 5.85 -2.40
CA PRO A 292 4.50 7.27 -2.52
C PRO A 292 5.33 7.58 -3.78
N ASP A 293 5.16 8.78 -4.36
CA ASP A 293 5.94 9.25 -5.52
C ASP A 293 7.41 9.53 -5.13
N GLU A 294 8.12 8.51 -4.66
CA GLU A 294 9.53 8.55 -4.29
C GLU A 294 10.36 7.59 -5.15
N ALA A 295 11.62 7.93 -5.41
CA ALA A 295 12.50 7.20 -6.34
C ALA A 295 12.75 5.72 -5.99
N HIS A 296 12.39 5.27 -4.80
CA HIS A 296 12.60 3.91 -4.29
C HIS A 296 11.39 3.37 -3.51
N ALA A 297 10.21 3.96 -3.70
CA ALA A 297 8.98 3.45 -3.13
C ALA A 297 8.42 2.35 -4.03
N HIS A 298 7.99 1.25 -3.43
CA HIS A 298 7.47 0.07 -4.10
C HIS A 298 6.21 -0.41 -3.39
N ASP A 299 5.31 -1.05 -4.13
CA ASP A 299 4.06 -1.63 -3.63
C ASP A 299 3.88 -3.12 -4.01
N ASP A 300 4.93 -3.76 -4.54
CA ASP A 300 4.91 -5.13 -5.08
C ASP A 300 4.28 -6.16 -4.11
N TYR A 301 4.59 -6.07 -2.80
CA TYR A 301 4.01 -6.96 -1.78
C TYR A 301 2.53 -6.67 -1.54
N ALA A 302 2.14 -5.41 -1.59
CA ALA A 302 0.76 -5.00 -1.38
C ALA A 302 -0.09 -5.35 -2.60
N ASP A 303 0.43 -5.12 -3.82
CA ASP A 303 -0.24 -5.49 -5.07
C ASP A 303 -0.41 -7.01 -5.17
N SER A 304 0.63 -7.80 -4.89
CA SER A 304 0.51 -9.26 -4.90
C SER A 304 -0.53 -9.77 -3.87
N LEU A 305 -0.63 -9.13 -2.69
CA LEU A 305 -1.67 -9.46 -1.72
C LEU A 305 -3.07 -9.07 -2.25
N ALA A 306 -3.22 -7.86 -2.80
CA ALA A 306 -4.49 -7.39 -3.36
C ALA A 306 -4.98 -8.31 -4.49
N ILE A 307 -4.06 -8.79 -5.33
CA ILE A 307 -4.34 -9.76 -6.38
C ILE A 307 -4.80 -11.09 -5.78
N ALA A 308 -4.07 -11.65 -4.80
CA ALA A 308 -4.42 -12.92 -4.18
C ALA A 308 -5.83 -12.90 -3.59
N VAL A 309 -6.14 -11.90 -2.76
CA VAL A 309 -7.46 -11.81 -2.11
C VAL A 309 -8.57 -11.48 -3.11
N SER A 310 -8.27 -10.81 -4.22
CA SER A 310 -9.28 -10.50 -5.23
C SER A 310 -9.85 -11.73 -5.92
N LEU A 311 -9.10 -12.81 -5.99
CA LEU A 311 -9.56 -14.07 -6.56
C LEU A 311 -10.77 -14.63 -5.80
N THR A 312 -10.88 -14.38 -4.51
CA THR A 312 -11.99 -14.88 -3.67
C THR A 312 -13.32 -14.17 -3.92
N MET A 313 -13.33 -13.07 -4.65
CA MET A 313 -14.58 -12.38 -5.03
C MET A 313 -15.40 -13.17 -6.05
N ASP A 314 -14.74 -13.95 -6.89
CA ASP A 314 -15.36 -14.64 -8.03
C ASP A 314 -15.25 -16.18 -7.91
N LEU A 315 -14.44 -16.69 -6.95
CA LEU A 315 -14.27 -18.11 -6.69
C LEU A 315 -15.29 -18.63 -5.68
N THR A 316 -15.84 -19.80 -5.95
CA THR A 316 -16.56 -20.63 -4.99
C THR A 316 -15.79 -21.93 -4.80
N MET A 317 -15.71 -22.44 -3.55
CA MET A 317 -15.10 -23.75 -3.34
C MET A 317 -15.81 -24.80 -4.20
N PRO A 318 -15.05 -25.66 -4.90
CA PRO A 318 -15.64 -26.83 -5.53
C PRO A 318 -16.38 -27.62 -4.44
N SER A 319 -17.68 -27.80 -4.61
CA SER A 319 -18.44 -28.68 -3.74
C SER A 319 -17.81 -30.08 -3.78
N VAL A 320 -17.33 -30.57 -2.63
CA VAL A 320 -16.93 -31.96 -2.52
C VAL A 320 -18.21 -32.75 -2.65
N GLU A 321 -18.48 -33.26 -3.85
CA GLU A 321 -19.45 -34.31 -4.01
C GLU A 321 -18.93 -35.48 -3.20
N VAL A 322 -19.50 -35.66 -1.99
CA VAL A 322 -19.37 -36.91 -1.26
C VAL A 322 -20.04 -37.95 -2.13
N SER A 323 -19.28 -38.62 -2.98
CA SER A 323 -19.70 -39.80 -3.69
C SER A 323 -20.09 -40.82 -2.60
N THR A 324 -21.35 -40.84 -2.22
CA THR A 324 -21.94 -41.98 -1.52
C THR A 324 -21.93 -43.15 -2.47
N SER A 325 -20.81 -43.88 -2.47
CA SER A 325 -20.70 -45.18 -3.16
C SER A 325 -21.82 -46.09 -2.65
N PRO A 326 -22.69 -46.61 -3.50
CA PRO A 326 -23.78 -47.53 -3.09
C PRO A 326 -23.28 -48.96 -2.84
N PHE A 327 -22.04 -49.14 -2.43
CA PHE A 327 -21.47 -50.45 -2.13
C PHE A 327 -21.22 -50.60 -0.61
N PHE A 328 -22.28 -50.77 0.14
CA PHE A 328 -22.31 -51.55 1.38
C PHE A 328 -23.76 -51.85 1.73
N SER A 329 -24.36 -52.78 0.99
CA SER A 329 -25.48 -53.60 1.47
C SER A 329 -25.09 -55.05 1.26
N ARG A 330 -24.52 -55.68 2.31
CA ARG A 330 -24.78 -57.03 2.79
C ARG A 330 -23.90 -57.33 3.99
#